data_8f441ac9d9baf6b9f9b1109b3d8b85cf
#
_entry.id   8f441ac9d9baf6b9f9b1109b3d8b85cf
#
_cell.length_a   1.000
_cell.length_b   1.000
_cell.length_c   1.000
_cell.angle_alpha   90.00
_cell.angle_beta   90.00
_cell.angle_gamma   90.00
#
_symmetry.space_group_name_H-M   'P 1'
#
loop_
_entity.id
_entity.type
_entity.pdbx_description
1 polymer ?
#
loop_
_entity_poly.entity_id
_entity_poly.type
_entity_poly.pdbx_seq_one_letter_code
_entity_poly.pdbx_strand_id
1 'polypeptide(L)'
;MTEPVFTNDAVIFGILMGTLAFVFVSSNSDHPFWKKFYTFVPSLLLCYFIPSVFNSLGIISGDASRLYFVASRYLLPTSLVLLTISIDLPEIRKLGPKAIVMFLTGTLGIIIGGPLSVILVASISPDLVGGAGPDAVWRGLSTVAGSWIGGGANQAAMKEIFGVGAVSYTHLTLPTNREV
;
A
#
# COMPACT_ATOMS: atom_id res chain seq x y z
N MET A 1 -12.18 -14.56 -20.04
CA MET A 1 -12.39 -14.08 -18.67
C MET A 1 -13.88 -14.18 -18.40
N THR A 2 -14.28 -14.88 -17.34
CA THR A 2 -15.70 -15.00 -16.96
C THR A 2 -16.20 -13.64 -16.51
N GLU A 3 -17.38 -13.21 -16.95
CA GLU A 3 -18.00 -11.98 -16.46
C GLU A 3 -18.19 -12.08 -14.93
N PRO A 4 -17.89 -11.01 -14.18
CA PRO A 4 -18.03 -11.03 -12.72
C PRO A 4 -19.49 -11.18 -12.32
N VAL A 5 -19.74 -11.94 -11.25
CA VAL A 5 -21.09 -12.21 -10.75
C VAL A 5 -21.76 -10.91 -10.27
N PHE A 6 -20.99 -10.02 -9.63
CA PHE A 6 -21.47 -8.74 -9.16
C PHE A 6 -20.74 -7.58 -9.86
N THR A 7 -21.51 -6.70 -10.49
CA THR A 7 -21.00 -5.48 -11.16
C THR A 7 -21.51 -4.19 -10.50
N ASN A 8 -22.47 -4.30 -9.59
CA ASN A 8 -23.03 -3.14 -8.88
C ASN A 8 -22.07 -2.68 -7.77
N ASP A 9 -21.62 -1.43 -7.84
CA ASP A 9 -20.67 -0.84 -6.89
C ASP A 9 -21.14 -0.90 -5.43
N ALA A 10 -22.46 -0.71 -5.19
CA ALA A 10 -22.99 -0.76 -3.83
C ALA A 10 -22.94 -2.18 -3.24
N VAL A 11 -23.18 -3.20 -4.07
CA VAL A 11 -23.07 -4.62 -3.66
C VAL A 11 -21.61 -4.98 -3.39
N ILE A 12 -20.71 -4.61 -4.30
CA ILE A 12 -19.26 -4.86 -4.14
C ILE A 12 -18.75 -4.16 -2.87
N PHE A 13 -19.15 -2.91 -2.66
CA PHE A 13 -18.82 -2.16 -1.43
C PHE A 13 -19.34 -2.86 -0.18
N GLY A 14 -20.60 -3.35 -0.21
CA GLY A 14 -21.19 -4.11 0.89
C GLY A 14 -20.41 -5.40 1.21
N ILE A 15 -19.98 -6.15 0.19
CA ILE A 15 -19.16 -7.35 0.35
C ILE A 15 -17.81 -7.01 0.99
N LEU A 16 -17.14 -5.95 0.51
CA LEU A 16 -15.84 -5.52 1.03
C LEU A 16 -15.96 -5.04 2.48
N MET A 17 -16.98 -4.23 2.78
CA MET A 17 -17.22 -3.74 4.14
C MET A 17 -17.61 -4.87 5.09
N GLY A 18 -18.43 -5.84 4.62
CA GLY A 18 -18.75 -7.06 5.38
C GLY A 18 -17.51 -7.89 5.69
N THR A 19 -16.60 -8.02 4.73
CA THR A 19 -15.32 -8.70 4.92
C THR A 19 -14.46 -8.00 5.97
N LEU A 20 -14.32 -6.67 5.88
CA LEU A 20 -13.60 -5.89 6.87
C LEU A 20 -14.23 -6.01 8.27
N ALA A 21 -15.55 -5.86 8.36
CA ALA A 21 -16.27 -6.02 9.61
C ALA A 21 -16.04 -7.41 10.23
N PHE A 22 -16.12 -8.48 9.42
CA PHE A 22 -15.84 -9.84 9.87
C PHE A 22 -14.42 -9.99 10.41
N VAL A 23 -13.42 -9.49 9.69
CA VAL A 23 -12.02 -9.58 10.11
C VAL A 23 -11.79 -8.78 11.39
N PHE A 24 -12.29 -7.55 11.50
CA PHE A 24 -12.10 -6.73 12.70
C PHE A 24 -12.85 -7.27 13.92
N VAL A 25 -14.09 -7.72 13.75
CA VAL A 25 -14.86 -8.31 14.86
C VAL A 25 -14.22 -9.60 15.34
N SER A 26 -13.80 -10.47 14.41
CA SER A 26 -13.14 -11.73 14.78
C SER A 26 -11.76 -11.51 15.40
N SER A 27 -10.98 -10.54 14.91
CA SER A 27 -9.64 -10.24 15.46
C SER A 27 -9.68 -9.64 16.87
N ASN A 28 -10.75 -8.91 17.20
CA ASN A 28 -10.95 -8.34 18.53
C ASN A 28 -11.76 -9.27 19.47
N SER A 29 -12.11 -10.46 19.01
CA SER A 29 -12.89 -11.41 19.79
C SER A 29 -12.05 -12.06 20.88
N ASP A 30 -12.62 -12.19 22.08
CA ASP A 30 -12.00 -12.90 23.20
C ASP A 30 -12.07 -14.44 23.09
N HIS A 31 -12.73 -14.95 22.05
CA HIS A 31 -12.88 -16.38 21.85
C HIS A 31 -11.53 -17.07 21.60
N PRO A 32 -11.20 -18.18 22.30
CA PRO A 32 -9.89 -18.83 22.24
C PRO A 32 -9.45 -19.24 20.83
N PHE A 33 -10.41 -19.62 19.97
CA PHE A 33 -10.16 -20.00 18.59
C PHE A 33 -9.60 -18.81 17.79
N TRP A 34 -10.26 -17.63 17.87
CA TRP A 34 -9.83 -16.44 17.15
C TRP A 34 -8.49 -15.91 17.65
N LYS A 35 -8.26 -15.89 18.97
CA LYS A 35 -6.96 -15.50 19.55
C LYS A 35 -5.82 -16.37 19.02
N LYS A 36 -6.01 -17.69 18.98
CA LYS A 36 -5.01 -18.62 18.45
C LYS A 36 -4.82 -18.45 16.93
N PHE A 37 -5.90 -18.27 16.19
CA PHE A 37 -5.85 -18.06 14.74
C PHE A 37 -5.07 -16.80 14.37
N TYR A 38 -5.40 -15.66 14.99
CA TYR A 38 -4.76 -14.38 14.71
C TYR A 38 -3.33 -14.25 15.28
N THR A 39 -2.88 -15.19 16.09
CA THR A 39 -1.46 -15.30 16.46
C THR A 39 -0.59 -15.72 15.28
N PHE A 40 -1.15 -16.53 14.36
CA PHE A 40 -0.42 -17.00 13.16
C PHE A 40 -0.76 -16.21 11.89
N VAL A 41 -1.99 -15.71 11.79
CA VAL A 41 -2.50 -15.02 10.60
C VAL A 41 -2.80 -13.57 10.94
N PRO A 42 -1.97 -12.60 10.50
CA PRO A 42 -2.24 -11.18 10.72
C PRO A 42 -3.60 -10.78 10.14
N SER A 43 -4.41 -10.04 10.91
CA SER A 43 -5.72 -9.55 10.44
C SER A 43 -5.62 -8.73 9.16
N LEU A 44 -4.56 -7.94 9.04
CA LEU A 44 -4.31 -7.14 7.86
C LEU A 44 -4.14 -7.99 6.59
N LEU A 45 -3.49 -9.17 6.70
CA LEU A 45 -3.36 -10.12 5.59
C LEU A 45 -4.73 -10.56 5.07
N LEU A 46 -5.68 -10.86 5.96
CA LEU A 46 -7.02 -11.28 5.56
C LEU A 46 -7.81 -10.17 4.89
N CYS A 47 -7.61 -8.91 5.30
CA CYS A 47 -8.25 -7.75 4.66
C CYS A 47 -7.88 -7.62 3.18
N TYR A 48 -6.69 -8.08 2.77
CA TYR A 48 -6.27 -8.09 1.37
C TYR A 48 -6.54 -9.42 0.68
N PHE A 49 -6.31 -10.53 1.39
CA PHE A 49 -6.40 -11.87 0.81
C PHE A 49 -7.83 -12.25 0.43
N ILE A 50 -8.81 -12.00 1.31
CA ILE A 50 -10.21 -12.38 1.04
C ILE A 50 -10.78 -11.65 -0.19
N PRO A 51 -10.64 -10.31 -0.35
CA PRO A 51 -11.04 -9.63 -1.58
C PRO A 51 -10.30 -10.14 -2.82
N SER A 52 -9.01 -10.48 -2.70
CA SER A 52 -8.23 -11.05 -3.80
C SER A 52 -8.79 -12.40 -4.25
N VAL A 53 -9.19 -13.26 -3.31
CA VAL A 53 -9.87 -14.54 -3.62
C VAL A 53 -11.19 -14.29 -4.32
N PHE A 54 -12.01 -13.33 -3.86
CA PHE A 54 -13.27 -12.99 -4.53
C PHE A 54 -13.06 -12.50 -5.96
N ASN A 55 -12.00 -11.71 -6.19
CA ASN A 55 -11.64 -11.28 -7.53
C ASN A 55 -11.17 -12.46 -8.41
N SER A 56 -10.36 -13.36 -7.86
CA SER A 56 -9.84 -14.54 -8.57
C SER A 56 -10.94 -15.54 -8.93
N LEU A 57 -11.98 -15.64 -8.09
CA LEU A 57 -13.16 -16.48 -8.35
C LEU A 57 -14.18 -15.82 -9.28
N GLY A 58 -13.93 -14.60 -9.74
CA GLY A 58 -14.85 -13.85 -10.60
C GLY A 58 -16.13 -13.39 -9.87
N ILE A 59 -16.15 -13.41 -8.54
CA ILE A 59 -17.29 -12.92 -7.74
C ILE A 59 -17.41 -11.41 -7.88
N ILE A 60 -16.29 -10.71 -7.76
CA ILE A 60 -16.14 -9.26 -7.96
C ILE A 60 -15.06 -8.99 -8.98
N SER A 61 -15.05 -7.79 -9.58
CA SER A 61 -13.94 -7.36 -10.44
C SER A 61 -13.56 -5.92 -10.12
N GLY A 62 -12.27 -5.71 -9.90
CA GLY A 62 -11.73 -4.37 -9.70
C GLY A 62 -11.86 -3.48 -10.94
N ASP A 63 -11.79 -4.05 -12.14
CA ASP A 63 -11.88 -3.32 -13.41
C ASP A 63 -13.32 -2.91 -13.75
N ALA A 64 -14.31 -3.69 -13.30
CA ALA A 64 -15.73 -3.40 -13.53
C ALA A 64 -16.31 -2.41 -12.51
N SER A 65 -15.58 -2.08 -11.45
CA SER A 65 -16.03 -1.25 -10.34
C SER A 65 -15.33 0.13 -10.30
N ARG A 66 -16.11 1.17 -9.99
CA ARG A 66 -15.59 2.52 -9.74
C ARG A 66 -15.07 2.73 -8.31
N LEU A 67 -15.15 1.73 -7.44
CA LEU A 67 -14.72 1.85 -6.05
C LEU A 67 -13.25 2.20 -5.91
N TYR A 68 -12.40 1.67 -6.79
CA TYR A 68 -10.99 2.05 -6.82
C TYR A 68 -10.79 3.55 -7.10
N PHE A 69 -11.55 4.10 -8.04
CA PHE A 69 -11.52 5.54 -8.34
C PHE A 69 -11.93 6.37 -7.11
N VAL A 70 -12.99 5.97 -6.42
CA VAL A 70 -13.44 6.65 -5.19
C VAL A 70 -12.39 6.53 -4.09
N ALA A 71 -11.82 5.34 -3.91
CA ALA A 71 -10.79 5.09 -2.89
C ALA A 71 -9.53 5.93 -3.15
N SER A 72 -9.01 5.94 -4.38
CA SER A 72 -7.76 6.63 -4.71
C SER A 72 -7.93 8.15 -4.76
N ARG A 73 -9.08 8.65 -5.24
CA ARG A 73 -9.30 10.10 -5.43
C ARG A 73 -9.85 10.83 -4.22
N TYR A 74 -10.60 10.14 -3.38
CA TYR A 74 -11.28 10.78 -2.24
C TYR A 74 -10.83 10.20 -0.89
N LEU A 75 -10.85 8.86 -0.72
CA LEU A 75 -10.57 8.26 0.57
C LEU A 75 -9.07 8.34 0.92
N LEU A 76 -8.19 8.09 -0.03
CA LEU A 76 -6.74 8.16 0.20
C LEU A 76 -6.29 9.56 0.59
N PRO A 77 -6.58 10.64 -0.16
CA PRO A 77 -6.21 12.00 0.27
C PRO A 77 -6.82 12.37 1.62
N THR A 78 -8.10 12.02 1.85
CA THR A 78 -8.76 12.28 3.12
C THR A 78 -8.06 11.58 4.28
N SER A 79 -7.70 10.31 4.11
CA SER A 79 -6.98 9.56 5.16
C SER A 79 -5.59 10.16 5.44
N LEU A 80 -4.87 10.63 4.43
CA LEU A 80 -3.58 11.30 4.60
C LEU A 80 -3.72 12.61 5.37
N VAL A 81 -4.76 13.40 5.07
CA VAL A 81 -5.05 14.65 5.81
C VAL A 81 -5.38 14.33 7.27
N LEU A 82 -6.25 13.35 7.52
CA LEU A 82 -6.61 12.93 8.89
C LEU A 82 -5.39 12.42 9.68
N LEU A 83 -4.54 11.62 9.05
CA LEU A 83 -3.28 11.16 9.66
C LEU A 83 -2.37 12.34 10.00
N THR A 84 -2.27 13.32 9.10
CA THR A 84 -1.44 14.51 9.34
C THR A 84 -1.98 15.35 10.50
N ILE A 85 -3.30 15.53 10.59
CA ILE A 85 -3.94 16.29 11.68
C ILE A 85 -3.78 15.55 13.02
N SER A 86 -3.77 14.22 13.02
CA SER A 86 -3.63 13.40 14.23
C SER A 86 -2.19 13.34 14.78
N ILE A 87 -1.21 13.96 14.10
CA ILE A 87 0.19 13.98 14.55
C ILE A 87 0.31 14.82 15.83
N ASP A 88 0.83 14.21 16.90
CA ASP A 88 1.18 14.89 18.13
C ASP A 88 2.57 15.54 18.04
N LEU A 89 2.61 16.82 17.63
CA LEU A 89 3.85 17.56 17.53
C LEU A 89 4.63 17.71 18.86
N PRO A 90 3.98 17.92 20.02
CA PRO A 90 4.61 17.84 21.33
C PRO A 90 5.33 16.52 21.60
N GLU A 91 4.73 15.39 21.25
CA GLU A 91 5.36 14.07 21.41
C GLU A 91 6.59 13.91 20.51
N ILE A 92 6.52 14.41 19.27
CA ILE A 92 7.68 14.40 18.34
C ILE A 92 8.84 15.21 18.92
N ARG A 93 8.57 16.35 19.55
CA ARG A 93 9.61 17.17 20.21
C ARG A 93 10.27 16.45 21.37
N LYS A 94 9.54 15.59 22.11
CA LYS A 94 10.08 14.79 23.22
C LYS A 94 11.09 13.73 22.76
N LEU A 95 11.00 13.26 21.49
CA LEU A 95 11.97 12.32 20.93
C LEU A 95 13.39 12.89 20.85
N GLY A 96 13.51 14.21 20.91
CA GLY A 96 14.78 14.92 20.93
C GLY A 96 15.47 15.04 19.55
N PRO A 97 16.54 15.82 19.49
CA PRO A 97 17.18 16.16 18.23
C PRO A 97 17.80 14.96 17.51
N LYS A 98 18.21 13.91 18.23
CA LYS A 98 18.79 12.69 17.62
C LYS A 98 17.81 11.99 16.70
N ALA A 99 16.56 11.82 17.13
CA ALA A 99 15.53 11.17 16.30
C ALA A 99 15.22 11.99 15.04
N ILE A 100 15.13 13.30 15.18
CA ILE A 100 14.89 14.21 14.05
C ILE A 100 16.04 14.15 13.04
N VAL A 101 17.29 14.22 13.51
CA VAL A 101 18.47 14.12 12.65
C VAL A 101 18.53 12.77 11.94
N MET A 102 18.29 11.66 12.66
CA MET A 102 18.26 10.33 12.05
C MET A 102 17.17 10.22 10.97
N PHE A 103 15.96 10.71 11.24
CA PHE A 103 14.87 10.72 10.28
C PHE A 103 15.21 11.53 9.01
N LEU A 104 15.71 12.76 9.19
CA LEU A 104 16.09 13.61 8.06
C LEU A 104 17.26 13.03 7.26
N THR A 105 18.26 12.48 7.93
CA THR A 105 19.41 11.85 7.26
C THR A 105 18.96 10.59 6.49
N GLY A 106 18.10 9.75 7.08
CA GLY A 106 17.53 8.60 6.39
C GLY A 106 16.72 9.00 5.16
N THR A 107 15.87 10.01 5.31
CA THR A 107 15.07 10.55 4.20
C THR A 107 15.94 11.08 3.07
N LEU A 108 16.97 11.88 3.38
CA LEU A 108 17.93 12.36 2.39
C LEU A 108 18.69 11.22 1.72
N GLY A 109 19.08 10.20 2.49
CA GLY A 109 19.71 8.99 1.95
C GLY A 109 18.82 8.28 0.92
N ILE A 110 17.54 8.17 1.16
CA ILE A 110 16.58 7.54 0.23
C ILE A 110 16.37 8.42 -1.01
N ILE A 111 16.20 9.74 -0.82
CA ILE A 111 15.98 10.68 -1.93
C ILE A 111 17.19 10.73 -2.89
N ILE A 112 18.38 10.64 -2.37
CA ILE A 112 19.62 10.65 -3.18
C ILE A 112 19.96 9.24 -3.67
N GLY A 113 19.87 8.24 -2.80
CA GLY A 113 20.26 6.86 -3.09
C GLY A 113 19.38 6.19 -4.15
N GLY A 114 18.08 6.47 -4.15
CA GLY A 114 17.14 5.93 -5.14
C GLY A 114 17.54 6.32 -6.58
N PRO A 115 17.58 7.60 -6.92
CA PRO A 115 18.02 8.05 -8.25
C PRO A 115 19.43 7.59 -8.63
N LEU A 116 20.38 7.65 -7.69
CA LEU A 116 21.74 7.15 -7.94
C LEU A 116 21.76 5.68 -8.28
N SER A 117 21.00 4.85 -7.59
CA SER A 117 20.89 3.41 -7.89
C SER A 117 20.36 3.18 -9.30
N VAL A 118 19.31 3.92 -9.70
CA VAL A 118 18.75 3.83 -11.06
C VAL A 118 19.78 4.23 -12.09
N ILE A 119 20.52 5.34 -11.89
CA ILE A 119 21.55 5.82 -12.82
C ILE A 119 22.70 4.81 -12.93
N LEU A 120 23.14 4.26 -11.81
CA LEU A 120 24.23 3.25 -11.79
C LEU A 120 23.81 1.97 -12.53
N VAL A 121 22.60 1.47 -12.28
CA VAL A 121 22.11 0.28 -12.99
C VAL A 121 21.87 0.59 -14.46
N ALA A 122 21.35 1.75 -14.80
CA ALA A 122 21.15 2.19 -16.17
C ALA A 122 22.47 2.27 -16.98
N SER A 123 23.58 2.61 -16.33
CA SER A 123 24.91 2.64 -16.97
C SER A 123 25.45 1.27 -17.31
N ILE A 124 25.01 0.22 -16.59
CA ILE A 124 25.46 -1.18 -16.76
C ILE A 124 24.47 -1.95 -17.65
N SER A 125 23.18 -1.79 -17.38
CA SER A 125 22.08 -2.48 -18.06
C SER A 125 20.88 -1.55 -18.24
N PRO A 126 20.85 -0.75 -19.31
CA PRO A 126 19.74 0.20 -19.56
C PRO A 126 18.36 -0.46 -19.64
N ASP A 127 18.32 -1.69 -20.17
CA ASP A 127 17.06 -2.43 -20.36
C ASP A 127 16.37 -2.82 -19.04
N LEU A 128 17.11 -2.93 -17.95
CA LEU A 128 16.58 -3.31 -16.63
C LEU A 128 15.82 -2.15 -15.94
N VAL A 129 16.21 -0.92 -16.20
CA VAL A 129 15.65 0.27 -15.53
C VAL A 129 14.92 1.19 -16.50
N GLY A 130 14.88 0.82 -17.78
CA GLY A 130 14.29 1.61 -18.83
C GLY A 130 12.75 1.67 -18.78
N GLY A 131 12.22 2.42 -19.73
CA GLY A 131 10.80 2.54 -19.98
C GLY A 131 10.22 3.90 -19.57
N ALA A 132 9.25 4.34 -20.38
CA ALA A 132 8.49 5.57 -20.13
C ALA A 132 7.06 5.30 -19.67
N GLY A 133 6.63 4.02 -19.72
CA GLY A 133 5.26 3.62 -19.39
C GLY A 133 4.96 3.56 -17.89
N PRO A 134 3.72 3.21 -17.54
CA PRO A 134 3.31 3.05 -16.14
C PRO A 134 4.13 2.02 -15.35
N ASP A 135 4.65 1.01 -16.04
CA ASP A 135 5.47 -0.06 -15.44
C ASP A 135 6.98 0.23 -15.47
N ALA A 136 7.39 1.47 -15.75
CA ALA A 136 8.79 1.87 -15.66
C ALA A 136 9.32 1.66 -14.23
N VAL A 137 10.52 1.09 -14.11
CA VAL A 137 11.13 0.72 -12.82
C VAL A 137 11.26 1.91 -11.86
N TRP A 138 11.64 3.09 -12.35
CA TRP A 138 11.75 4.28 -11.51
C TRP A 138 10.42 4.67 -10.85
N ARG A 139 9.29 4.42 -11.50
CA ARG A 139 7.95 4.67 -10.93
C ARG A 139 7.70 3.72 -9.74
N GLY A 140 7.98 2.43 -9.91
CA GLY A 140 7.87 1.47 -8.83
C GLY A 140 8.82 1.77 -7.66
N LEU A 141 10.07 2.14 -7.94
CA LEU A 141 11.03 2.56 -6.90
C LEU A 141 10.57 3.79 -6.13
N SER A 142 9.81 4.70 -6.75
CA SER A 142 9.23 5.85 -6.03
C SER A 142 8.23 5.41 -4.95
N THR A 143 7.50 4.32 -5.17
CA THR A 143 6.57 3.77 -4.16
C THR A 143 7.32 3.13 -3.00
N VAL A 144 8.41 2.42 -3.29
CA VAL A 144 9.29 1.84 -2.27
C VAL A 144 9.92 2.94 -1.42
N ALA A 145 10.44 3.99 -2.05
CA ALA A 145 10.96 5.16 -1.33
C ALA A 145 9.91 5.82 -0.45
N GLY A 146 8.67 5.98 -0.95
CA GLY A 146 7.53 6.47 -0.18
C GLY A 146 7.24 5.61 1.05
N SER A 147 7.28 4.28 0.90
CA SER A 147 7.09 3.34 2.01
C SER A 147 8.18 3.47 3.07
N TRP A 148 9.42 3.55 2.68
CA TRP A 148 10.55 3.66 3.62
C TRP A 148 10.60 5.00 4.37
N ILE A 149 10.14 6.10 3.74
CA ILE A 149 10.10 7.41 4.38
C ILE A 149 8.88 7.56 5.29
N GLY A 150 7.71 7.07 4.88
CA GLY A 150 6.45 7.36 5.57
C GLY A 150 5.44 6.21 5.67
N GLY A 151 5.85 4.98 5.38
CA GLY A 151 5.00 3.78 5.51
C GLY A 151 4.00 3.58 4.37
N GLY A 152 3.09 2.62 4.53
CA GLY A 152 2.17 2.15 3.48
C GLY A 152 1.23 3.21 2.93
N ALA A 153 0.82 4.19 3.72
CA ALA A 153 -0.01 5.30 3.25
C ALA A 153 0.73 6.17 2.23
N ASN A 154 2.00 6.47 2.49
CA ASN A 154 2.85 7.20 1.53
C ASN A 154 3.14 6.36 0.29
N GLN A 155 3.33 5.06 0.44
CA GLN A 155 3.49 4.14 -0.69
C GLN A 155 2.29 4.21 -1.64
N ALA A 156 1.07 4.13 -1.09
CA ALA A 156 -0.15 4.24 -1.87
C ALA A 156 -0.30 5.63 -2.54
N ALA A 157 0.06 6.70 -1.82
CA ALA A 157 0.07 8.05 -2.39
C ALA A 157 1.06 8.17 -3.56
N MET A 158 2.26 7.64 -3.43
CA MET A 158 3.27 7.67 -4.50
C MET A 158 2.82 6.86 -5.71
N LYS A 159 2.13 5.73 -5.51
CA LYS A 159 1.53 4.96 -6.60
C LYS A 159 0.60 5.83 -7.46
N GLU A 160 -0.30 6.57 -6.82
CA GLU A 160 -1.27 7.44 -7.52
C GLU A 160 -0.59 8.65 -8.16
N ILE A 161 0.33 9.31 -7.45
CA ILE A 161 1.03 10.51 -7.94
C ILE A 161 1.85 10.20 -9.19
N PHE A 162 2.58 9.08 -9.20
CA PHE A 162 3.44 8.71 -10.29
C PHE A 162 2.76 7.79 -11.33
N GLY A 163 1.48 7.45 -11.16
CA GLY A 163 0.73 6.60 -12.06
C GLY A 163 1.41 5.24 -12.27
N VAL A 164 1.78 4.58 -11.16
CA VAL A 164 2.54 3.33 -11.20
C VAL A 164 1.65 2.18 -11.63
N GLY A 165 2.06 1.44 -12.66
CA GLY A 165 1.36 0.28 -13.17
C GLY A 165 1.32 -0.88 -12.17
N ALA A 166 0.36 -1.78 -12.34
CA ALA A 166 0.15 -2.90 -11.43
C ALA A 166 1.34 -3.86 -11.38
N VAL A 167 2.00 -4.08 -12.52
CA VAL A 167 3.15 -4.99 -12.62
C VAL A 167 4.33 -4.44 -11.81
N SER A 168 4.72 -3.19 -12.07
CA SER A 168 5.83 -2.57 -11.35
C SER A 168 5.54 -2.42 -9.87
N TYR A 169 4.29 -2.09 -9.50
CA TYR A 169 3.89 -1.97 -8.10
C TYR A 169 4.00 -3.30 -7.36
N THR A 170 3.46 -4.39 -7.91
CA THR A 170 3.51 -5.71 -7.26
C THR A 170 4.92 -6.28 -7.18
N HIS A 171 5.67 -6.25 -8.25
CA HIS A 171 7.02 -6.84 -8.27
C HIS A 171 8.03 -6.12 -7.38
N LEU A 172 7.92 -4.79 -7.24
CA LEU A 172 8.84 -4.02 -6.42
C LEU A 172 8.40 -3.90 -4.95
N THR A 173 7.11 -4.03 -4.66
CA THR A 173 6.62 -3.82 -3.28
C THR A 173 6.44 -5.10 -2.47
N LEU A 174 6.11 -6.23 -3.11
CA LEU A 174 5.95 -7.51 -2.41
C LEU A 174 7.17 -7.96 -1.59
N PRO A 175 8.42 -7.81 -2.07
CA PRO A 175 9.60 -8.16 -1.28
C PRO A 175 9.84 -7.25 -0.08
N THR A 176 9.38 -6.00 -0.11
CA THR A 176 9.63 -5.00 0.94
C THR A 176 8.61 -5.05 2.08
N ASN A 177 7.46 -5.69 1.87
CA ASN A 177 6.41 -5.83 2.89
C ASN A 177 6.64 -7.01 3.88
N ARG A 178 7.82 -7.62 3.89
CA ARG A 178 8.15 -8.71 4.82
C ARG A 178 8.65 -8.25 6.19
N GLU A 179 8.78 -6.95 6.42
CA GLU A 179 9.28 -6.39 7.67
C GLU A 179 8.23 -5.54 8.39
N VAL A 180 7.06 -6.11 8.65
CA VAL A 180 6.12 -5.57 9.65
C VAL A 180 5.55 -6.71 10.47
#